data_b50f38084c7b1716bff27bfe4366429f
#
_entry.id   b50f38084c7b1716bff27bfe4366429f
#
_cell.length_a   1.000
_cell.length_b   1.000
_cell.length_c   1.000
_cell.angle_alpha   90.00
_cell.angle_beta   90.00
_cell.angle_gamma   90.00
#
_symmetry.space_group_name_H-M   'P 1'
#
loop_
_entity.id
_entity.type
_entity.pdbx_description
1 polymer ?
#
loop_
_entity_poly.entity_id
_entity_poly.type
_entity_poly.pdbx_seq_one_letter_code
_entity_poly.pdbx_strand_id
1 'polypeptide(L)'
;MIDIEKIRKNEGKIITVGSYSAIIQSILDFDYLSGKKTPTVSAIIATGRKFERYFWGKKEILIPVYSSIDLIPDSKKKNLTFFLNLTSARRTLSSTKNLLENIPSLLGGVIFAENVPEKHTIELYNLSQKTNKFIVGPASVGMVIPNVLKLGAIGGIDANQLVDSSLFTPGNIAVFSASGGMTGELIRIVAQNNKNISFSLSFGGDRFPITSPKDAFIAAQNDPETKAICYFGELGGIDEYELADLIKTKKVTKPIYCFIAGTISEIFETPPQFGHAKAMAKNKNESAKEKKEALKDAGAIVTDTFSEFVGLIKAFPISEVKNDLNYSKMQVDMENRKQALIATTISSDENGQVKILGEDLLSFARNNSFAFIAGSLFLGKKLKSRELSEFIDFTLRLLVDHGPYVSGAVNTIIASRAGKDLVSSLSSGLLTIGPRFGGAINQAAQNWLIGVSENKNPAEFVEEFAKQKIYISGIGHKKYSLDMPDKRVVEILKFSEKLSEKKFTSFAKNVEKITTGKKANLILNIDGAIAAVLLDILSEKEGYSKSQLQELIDSEFFNALFVLSRSVGFIAHFLDQKRLDEGLFRLEEDMVASVEK
;
A
#
# COMPACT_ATOMS: atom_id res chain seq x y z
N MET A 1 17.27 14.03 16.33
CA MET A 1 18.38 13.15 16.75
C MET A 1 17.89 11.71 16.76
N ILE A 2 18.70 10.73 16.36
CA ILE A 2 18.31 9.31 16.34
C ILE A 2 18.28 8.78 17.78
N ASP A 3 17.15 8.20 18.17
CA ASP A 3 16.93 7.57 19.48
C ASP A 3 16.66 6.07 19.26
N ILE A 4 17.70 5.24 19.45
CA ILE A 4 17.67 3.81 19.20
C ILE A 4 16.74 3.08 20.17
N GLU A 5 16.71 3.49 21.44
CA GLU A 5 15.83 2.89 22.45
C GLU A 5 14.35 3.14 22.12
N LYS A 6 14.02 4.36 21.70
CA LYS A 6 12.66 4.69 21.25
C LYS A 6 12.25 3.88 20.02
N ILE A 7 13.18 3.68 19.06
CA ILE A 7 12.91 2.88 17.87
C ILE A 7 12.66 1.42 18.26
N ARG A 8 13.46 0.83 19.17
CA ARG A 8 13.27 -0.55 19.64
C ARG A 8 11.91 -0.80 20.30
N LYS A 9 11.37 0.20 20.99
CA LYS A 9 10.06 0.12 21.66
C LYS A 9 8.88 0.31 20.71
N ASN A 10 9.14 0.61 19.44
CA ASN A 10 8.11 0.95 18.46
C ASN A 10 7.95 -0.14 17.40
N GLU A 11 6.77 -0.77 17.33
CA GLU A 11 6.39 -1.68 16.25
C GLU A 11 6.03 -0.90 14.96
N GLY A 12 6.95 -0.05 14.50
CA GLY A 12 6.68 0.92 13.45
C GLY A 12 6.39 0.33 12.09
N LYS A 13 5.50 0.98 11.33
CA LYS A 13 5.24 0.69 9.93
C LYS A 13 6.01 1.63 9.02
N ILE A 14 6.44 1.08 7.88
CA ILE A 14 7.23 1.78 6.87
C ILE A 14 6.32 2.19 5.70
N ILE A 15 6.47 3.43 5.26
CA ILE A 15 6.01 3.90 3.97
C ILE A 15 7.20 4.06 3.03
N THR A 16 7.12 3.52 1.82
CA THR A 16 8.13 3.78 0.79
C THR A 16 7.62 4.84 -0.20
N VAL A 17 8.51 5.69 -0.68
CA VAL A 17 8.24 6.58 -1.82
C VAL A 17 9.12 6.16 -2.97
N GLY A 18 8.49 5.78 -4.07
CA GLY A 18 9.12 4.98 -5.11
C GLY A 18 9.09 3.50 -4.78
N SER A 19 9.26 2.69 -5.80
CA SER A 19 9.31 1.23 -5.69
C SER A 19 10.66 0.72 -6.22
N TYR A 20 11.36 -0.03 -5.37
CA TYR A 20 12.53 -0.81 -5.74
C TYR A 20 12.32 -2.22 -5.16
N SER A 21 11.86 -3.14 -6.00
CA SER A 21 11.31 -4.43 -5.54
C SER A 21 12.30 -5.26 -4.72
N ALA A 22 13.60 -5.29 -5.08
CA ALA A 22 14.60 -6.03 -4.33
C ALA A 22 14.79 -5.50 -2.90
N ILE A 23 14.82 -4.17 -2.72
CA ILE A 23 14.97 -3.56 -1.39
C ILE A 23 13.72 -3.80 -0.54
N ILE A 24 12.53 -3.61 -1.11
CA ILE A 24 11.27 -3.84 -0.40
C ILE A 24 11.15 -5.32 -0.01
N GLN A 25 11.46 -6.24 -0.94
CA GLN A 25 11.45 -7.67 -0.65
C GLN A 25 12.43 -8.03 0.47
N SER A 26 13.63 -7.45 0.49
CA SER A 26 14.61 -7.72 1.55
C SER A 26 14.15 -7.25 2.93
N ILE A 27 13.37 -6.17 3.01
CA ILE A 27 12.75 -5.74 4.27
C ILE A 27 11.70 -6.74 4.73
N LEU A 28 10.86 -7.24 3.80
CA LEU A 28 9.85 -8.25 4.09
C LEU A 28 10.49 -9.58 4.51
N ASP A 29 11.61 -9.95 3.92
CA ASP A 29 12.38 -11.14 4.27
C ASP A 29 13.00 -11.02 5.67
N PHE A 30 13.55 -9.86 5.98
CA PHE A 30 14.00 -9.54 7.33
C PHE A 30 12.87 -9.66 8.35
N ASP A 31 11.71 -9.09 8.06
CA ASP A 31 10.54 -9.16 8.94
C ASP A 31 10.09 -10.61 9.16
N TYR A 32 10.01 -11.40 8.09
CA TYR A 32 9.61 -12.80 8.15
C TYR A 32 10.60 -13.64 8.97
N LEU A 33 11.90 -13.51 8.70
CA LEU A 33 12.97 -14.19 9.42
C LEU A 33 13.08 -13.75 10.88
N SER A 34 12.70 -12.52 11.20
CA SER A 34 12.57 -12.00 12.56
C SER A 34 11.33 -12.52 13.29
N GLY A 35 10.52 -13.37 12.67
CA GLY A 35 9.31 -13.95 13.29
C GLY A 35 8.15 -12.96 13.46
N LYS A 36 8.16 -11.82 12.78
CA LYS A 36 7.06 -10.85 12.84
C LYS A 36 5.78 -11.44 12.24
N LYS A 37 4.64 -11.08 12.83
CA LYS A 37 3.34 -11.56 12.38
C LYS A 37 2.84 -10.86 11.10
N THR A 38 3.28 -9.63 10.86
CA THR A 38 2.84 -8.79 9.75
C THR A 38 4.00 -7.98 9.18
N PRO A 39 4.00 -7.71 7.86
CA PRO A 39 4.99 -6.85 7.22
C PRO A 39 5.11 -5.48 7.90
N THR A 40 6.32 -4.94 7.99
CA THR A 40 6.52 -3.54 8.38
C THR A 40 6.21 -2.60 7.22
N VAL A 41 6.56 -2.95 5.98
CA VAL A 41 6.15 -2.15 4.82
C VAL A 41 4.65 -2.24 4.64
N SER A 42 3.94 -1.12 4.81
CA SER A 42 2.48 -1.08 4.80
C SER A 42 1.88 -0.23 3.69
N ALA A 43 2.67 0.63 3.04
CA ALA A 43 2.24 1.47 1.94
C ALA A 43 3.42 1.84 1.03
N ILE A 44 3.14 1.94 -0.26
CA ILE A 44 4.07 2.40 -1.29
C ILE A 44 3.44 3.62 -1.97
N ILE A 45 4.21 4.69 -2.17
CA ILE A 45 3.79 5.81 -3.02
C ILE A 45 4.46 5.65 -4.37
N ALA A 46 3.66 5.31 -5.37
CA ALA A 46 4.08 5.18 -6.77
C ALA A 46 2.87 5.36 -7.70
N THR A 47 3.11 5.50 -9.00
CA THR A 47 2.06 5.62 -10.02
C THR A 47 1.86 4.32 -10.78
N GLY A 48 0.67 4.11 -11.33
CA GLY A 48 0.39 3.07 -12.32
C GLY A 48 -0.17 1.75 -11.78
N ARG A 49 -0.17 1.51 -10.47
CA ARG A 49 -0.73 0.27 -9.87
C ARG A 49 -1.46 0.60 -8.57
N LYS A 50 -2.43 -0.23 -8.20
CA LYS A 50 -3.10 -0.17 -6.88
C LYS A 50 -2.41 -1.04 -5.84
N PHE A 51 -1.69 -2.07 -6.27
CA PHE A 51 -0.95 -3.01 -5.42
C PHE A 51 0.31 -3.48 -6.12
N GLU A 52 1.33 -3.80 -5.33
CA GLU A 52 2.50 -4.57 -5.76
C GLU A 52 2.54 -5.91 -5.04
N ARG A 53 2.97 -6.95 -5.76
CA ARG A 53 3.11 -8.31 -5.23
C ARG A 53 4.51 -8.54 -4.70
N TYR A 54 4.57 -9.07 -3.49
CA TYR A 54 5.79 -9.47 -2.80
C TYR A 54 5.59 -10.83 -2.13
N PHE A 55 6.66 -11.39 -1.59
CA PHE A 55 6.59 -12.62 -0.82
C PHE A 55 6.68 -12.37 0.68
N TRP A 56 5.92 -13.14 1.44
CA TRP A 56 6.01 -13.30 2.89
C TRP A 56 6.30 -14.78 3.17
N GLY A 57 7.58 -15.14 3.43
CA GLY A 57 8.04 -16.51 3.30
C GLY A 57 7.81 -16.99 1.86
N LYS A 58 7.09 -18.07 1.66
CA LYS A 58 6.72 -18.59 0.33
C LYS A 58 5.40 -18.09 -0.23
N LYS A 59 4.58 -17.40 0.60
CA LYS A 59 3.26 -16.89 0.17
C LYS A 59 3.41 -15.52 -0.49
N GLU A 60 2.69 -15.28 -1.57
CA GLU A 60 2.54 -13.94 -2.13
C GLU A 60 1.59 -13.09 -1.29
N ILE A 61 1.96 -11.84 -1.11
CA ILE A 61 1.15 -10.80 -0.45
C ILE A 61 1.04 -9.57 -1.34
N LEU A 62 0.00 -8.78 -1.09
CA LEU A 62 -0.24 -7.50 -1.75
C LEU A 62 0.10 -6.34 -0.82
N ILE A 63 1.02 -5.49 -1.23
CA ILE A 63 1.28 -4.21 -0.57
C ILE A 63 0.54 -3.11 -1.34
N PRO A 64 -0.30 -2.31 -0.70
CA PRO A 64 -1.07 -1.26 -1.36
C PRO A 64 -0.16 -0.13 -1.86
N VAL A 65 -0.46 0.34 -3.07
CA VAL A 65 0.22 1.46 -3.73
C VAL A 65 -0.75 2.62 -3.87
N TYR A 66 -0.31 3.80 -3.50
CA TYR A 66 -1.06 5.03 -3.58
C TYR A 66 -0.33 6.02 -4.51
N SER A 67 -1.05 6.75 -5.34
CA SER A 67 -0.44 7.75 -6.23
C SER A 67 -0.04 9.04 -5.48
N SER A 68 -0.62 9.28 -4.30
CA SER A 68 -0.27 10.41 -3.42
C SER A 68 -0.52 10.07 -1.95
N ILE A 69 0.05 10.86 -1.04
CA ILE A 69 -0.14 10.72 0.42
C ILE A 69 -1.60 10.94 0.82
N ASP A 70 -2.30 11.84 0.13
CA ASP A 70 -3.69 12.19 0.46
C ASP A 70 -4.65 11.01 0.31
N LEU A 71 -4.34 10.09 -0.60
CA LEU A 71 -5.13 8.88 -0.83
C LEU A 71 -4.92 7.78 0.21
N ILE A 72 -3.93 7.93 1.09
CA ILE A 72 -3.71 6.97 2.18
C ILE A 72 -4.78 7.20 3.26
N PRO A 73 -5.53 6.18 3.67
CA PRO A 73 -6.52 6.30 4.75
C PRO A 73 -5.88 6.81 6.05
N ASP A 74 -6.56 7.73 6.75
CA ASP A 74 -6.02 8.35 7.98
C ASP A 74 -5.73 7.33 9.09
N SER A 75 -6.52 6.26 9.18
CA SER A 75 -6.26 5.14 10.09
C SER A 75 -4.91 4.46 9.81
N LYS A 76 -4.48 4.43 8.55
CA LYS A 76 -3.18 3.91 8.14
C LYS A 76 -2.06 4.90 8.38
N LYS A 77 -2.27 6.19 8.05
CA LYS A 77 -1.27 7.26 8.28
C LYS A 77 -0.83 7.33 9.74
N LYS A 78 -1.74 7.19 10.69
CA LYS A 78 -1.45 7.21 12.14
C LYS A 78 -0.47 6.13 12.59
N ASN A 79 -0.37 5.02 11.87
CA ASN A 79 0.51 3.89 12.19
C ASN A 79 1.85 3.94 11.45
N LEU A 80 2.03 4.88 10.51
CA LEU A 80 3.28 5.05 9.78
C LEU A 80 4.31 5.72 10.68
N THR A 81 5.43 5.07 10.89
CA THR A 81 6.48 5.51 11.81
C THR A 81 7.78 5.85 11.11
N PHE A 82 8.07 5.14 10.00
CA PHE A 82 9.30 5.33 9.23
C PHE A 82 9.01 5.51 7.75
N PHE A 83 9.89 6.23 7.08
CA PHE A 83 9.85 6.31 5.62
C PHE A 83 11.13 5.79 4.99
N LEU A 84 11.01 5.28 3.77
CA LEU A 84 12.12 4.93 2.90
C LEU A 84 11.92 5.62 1.55
N ASN A 85 12.77 6.59 1.25
CA ASN A 85 12.71 7.33 -0.01
C ASN A 85 13.61 6.66 -1.05
N LEU A 86 12.98 6.04 -2.05
CA LEU A 86 13.60 5.33 -3.18
C LEU A 86 13.44 6.12 -4.49
N THR A 87 13.08 7.39 -4.42
CA THR A 87 12.95 8.24 -5.61
C THR A 87 14.32 8.70 -6.12
N SER A 88 14.35 9.22 -7.35
CA SER A 88 15.58 9.81 -7.91
C SER A 88 15.99 11.07 -7.15
N ALA A 89 17.27 11.46 -7.23
CA ALA A 89 17.83 12.65 -6.62
C ALA A 89 16.99 13.93 -6.84
N ARG A 90 16.42 14.09 -8.04
CA ARG A 90 15.58 15.25 -8.40
C ARG A 90 14.27 15.32 -7.62
N ARG A 91 13.71 14.18 -7.22
CA ARG A 91 12.42 14.08 -6.50
C ARG A 91 12.57 14.00 -4.99
N THR A 92 13.75 13.71 -4.51
CA THR A 92 14.04 13.45 -3.10
C THR A 92 13.57 14.56 -2.18
N LEU A 93 13.88 15.82 -2.48
CA LEU A 93 13.47 16.96 -1.65
C LEU A 93 11.95 17.06 -1.54
N SER A 94 11.26 17.15 -2.67
CA SER A 94 9.80 17.35 -2.68
C SER A 94 9.05 16.20 -2.03
N SER A 95 9.46 14.96 -2.30
CA SER A 95 8.81 13.76 -1.74
C SER A 95 9.08 13.61 -0.24
N THR A 96 10.30 13.86 0.24
CA THR A 96 10.61 13.80 1.67
C THR A 96 9.88 14.90 2.44
N LYS A 97 9.89 16.13 1.93
CA LYS A 97 9.16 17.25 2.52
C LYS A 97 7.68 16.95 2.67
N ASN A 98 7.04 16.44 1.61
CA ASN A 98 5.64 16.06 1.62
C ASN A 98 5.33 14.98 2.69
N LEU A 99 6.22 13.97 2.86
CA LEU A 99 6.09 12.97 3.93
C LEU A 99 6.12 13.59 5.32
N LEU A 100 7.13 14.43 5.59
CA LEU A 100 7.36 15.00 6.92
C LEU A 100 6.27 15.99 7.33
N GLU A 101 5.67 16.70 6.38
CA GLU A 101 4.60 17.67 6.59
C GLU A 101 3.22 17.00 6.76
N ASN A 102 2.93 15.90 6.03
CA ASN A 102 1.60 15.30 6.00
C ASN A 102 1.44 14.01 6.82
N ILE A 103 2.53 13.48 7.40
CA ILE A 103 2.49 12.31 8.29
C ILE A 103 3.17 12.64 9.61
N PRO A 104 2.43 13.20 10.57
CA PRO A 104 2.98 13.63 11.87
C PRO A 104 3.59 12.48 12.69
N SER A 105 3.07 11.26 12.54
CA SER A 105 3.51 10.06 13.28
C SER A 105 4.93 9.58 12.93
N LEU A 106 5.54 10.06 11.84
CA LEU A 106 6.89 9.67 11.46
C LEU A 106 7.92 10.10 12.52
N LEU A 107 8.78 9.18 12.90
CA LEU A 107 9.99 9.43 13.69
C LEU A 107 11.16 9.84 12.80
N GLY A 108 11.23 9.30 11.58
CA GLY A 108 12.27 9.59 10.61
C GLY A 108 12.31 8.58 9.48
N GLY A 109 13.41 8.56 8.74
CA GLY A 109 13.58 7.63 7.64
C GLY A 109 14.93 7.69 6.94
N VAL A 110 14.98 7.06 5.77
CA VAL A 110 16.19 6.91 4.97
C VAL A 110 15.96 7.47 3.57
N ILE A 111 16.98 8.12 3.04
CA ILE A 111 17.06 8.56 1.65
C ILE A 111 18.13 7.74 0.95
N PHE A 112 17.70 6.91 -0.02
CA PHE A 112 18.57 6.01 -0.77
C PHE A 112 19.29 6.70 -1.93
N ALA A 113 18.68 7.72 -2.53
CA ALA A 113 19.18 8.40 -3.72
C ALA A 113 20.58 8.97 -3.54
N GLU A 114 21.44 8.72 -4.52
CA GLU A 114 22.77 9.34 -4.66
C GLU A 114 22.70 10.63 -5.48
N ASN A 115 23.71 11.48 -5.34
CA ASN A 115 23.84 12.74 -6.07
C ASN A 115 22.67 13.71 -5.85
N VAL A 116 22.14 13.75 -4.65
CA VAL A 116 21.15 14.76 -4.26
C VAL A 116 21.85 16.12 -4.19
N PRO A 117 21.32 17.18 -4.86
CA PRO A 117 21.95 18.48 -4.84
C PRO A 117 22.19 18.99 -3.41
N GLU A 118 23.38 19.53 -3.13
CA GLU A 118 23.77 19.99 -1.78
C GLU A 118 22.73 20.96 -1.17
N LYS A 119 22.19 21.86 -1.98
CA LYS A 119 21.12 22.78 -1.55
C LYS A 119 19.89 22.03 -1.04
N HIS A 120 19.49 20.95 -1.70
CA HIS A 120 18.37 20.12 -1.27
C HIS A 120 18.66 19.39 0.05
N THR A 121 19.89 18.92 0.20
CA THR A 121 20.32 18.23 1.43
C THR A 121 20.31 19.20 2.62
N ILE A 122 20.79 20.44 2.45
CA ILE A 122 20.75 21.48 3.48
C ILE A 122 19.30 21.83 3.86
N GLU A 123 18.39 21.93 2.88
CA GLU A 123 16.97 22.18 3.14
C GLU A 123 16.34 21.02 3.94
N LEU A 124 16.65 19.78 3.60
CA LEU A 124 16.21 18.59 4.32
C LEU A 124 16.81 18.49 5.72
N TYR A 125 18.06 18.89 5.91
CA TYR A 125 18.69 19.00 7.21
C TYR A 125 17.92 19.99 8.11
N ASN A 126 17.66 21.20 7.62
CA ASN A 126 16.90 22.21 8.36
C ASN A 126 15.48 21.72 8.71
N LEU A 127 14.82 21.02 7.77
CA LEU A 127 13.51 20.43 7.99
C LEU A 127 13.55 19.32 9.06
N SER A 128 14.57 18.46 9.02
CA SER A 128 14.83 17.44 10.03
C SER A 128 14.95 18.05 11.44
N GLN A 129 15.74 19.10 11.58
CA GLN A 129 15.90 19.81 12.85
C GLN A 129 14.57 20.45 13.31
N LYS A 130 13.87 21.15 12.41
CA LYS A 130 12.59 21.80 12.71
C LYS A 130 11.51 20.83 13.16
N THR A 131 11.44 19.65 12.53
CA THR A 131 10.43 18.63 12.82
C THR A 131 10.83 17.63 13.88
N ASN A 132 12.10 17.67 14.34
CA ASN A 132 12.72 16.68 15.22
C ASN A 132 12.57 15.23 14.71
N LYS A 133 12.70 15.03 13.38
CA LYS A 133 12.62 13.74 12.72
C LYS A 133 13.98 13.41 12.11
N PHE A 134 14.53 12.23 12.37
CA PHE A 134 15.82 11.86 11.80
C PHE A 134 15.73 11.54 10.31
N ILE A 135 16.81 11.82 9.57
CA ILE A 135 16.97 11.43 8.17
C ILE A 135 18.37 10.86 7.97
N VAL A 136 18.48 9.60 7.62
CA VAL A 136 19.74 8.93 7.27
C VAL A 136 19.97 9.04 5.76
N GLY A 137 21.16 9.44 5.35
CA GLY A 137 21.51 9.74 3.96
C GLY A 137 21.50 11.25 3.64
N PRO A 138 21.48 11.64 2.36
CA PRO A 138 21.28 10.83 1.14
C PRO A 138 22.46 9.87 0.83
N ALA A 139 22.35 9.17 -0.32
CA ALA A 139 23.31 8.15 -0.76
C ALA A 139 23.54 7.00 0.25
N SER A 140 22.53 6.68 1.05
CA SER A 140 22.63 5.71 2.14
C SER A 140 21.93 4.41 1.82
N VAL A 141 22.58 3.27 2.09
CA VAL A 141 21.93 1.95 2.08
C VAL A 141 20.99 1.74 3.28
N GLY A 142 20.99 2.68 4.25
CA GLY A 142 20.01 2.69 5.32
C GLY A 142 20.54 2.39 6.72
N MET A 143 19.62 1.92 7.57
CA MET A 143 19.91 1.52 8.94
C MET A 143 19.25 0.19 9.29
N VAL A 144 19.84 -0.54 10.24
CA VAL A 144 19.28 -1.79 10.76
C VAL A 144 19.45 -1.86 12.29
N ILE A 145 18.41 -2.32 12.95
CA ILE A 145 18.41 -2.73 14.35
C ILE A 145 17.98 -4.19 14.36
N PRO A 146 18.84 -5.13 14.74
CA PRO A 146 18.53 -6.57 14.66
C PRO A 146 17.21 -6.92 15.32
N ASN A 147 16.45 -7.80 14.66
CA ASN A 147 15.12 -8.25 15.08
C ASN A 147 14.03 -7.17 15.17
N VAL A 148 14.37 -5.89 14.98
CA VAL A 148 13.44 -4.76 15.18
C VAL A 148 13.12 -4.06 13.86
N LEU A 149 14.12 -3.53 13.18
CA LEU A 149 13.93 -2.66 12.02
C LEU A 149 15.03 -2.85 10.98
N LYS A 150 14.65 -3.06 9.74
CA LYS A 150 15.52 -2.91 8.58
C LYS A 150 14.92 -1.83 7.67
N LEU A 151 15.67 -0.78 7.40
CA LEU A 151 15.22 0.36 6.61
C LEU A 151 16.24 0.65 5.51
N GLY A 152 16.03 0.03 4.35
CA GLY A 152 16.92 0.11 3.19
C GLY A 152 17.59 -1.22 2.83
N ALA A 153 18.67 -1.16 2.02
CA ALA A 153 19.43 -2.32 1.53
C ALA A 153 20.49 -2.84 2.51
N ILE A 154 20.71 -2.15 3.63
CA ILE A 154 21.74 -2.46 4.63
C ILE A 154 21.67 -3.92 5.11
N GLY A 155 22.81 -4.57 5.23
CA GLY A 155 22.91 -5.96 5.67
C GLY A 155 22.58 -7.00 4.60
N GLY A 156 22.24 -6.57 3.38
CA GLY A 156 21.96 -7.44 2.23
C GLY A 156 20.57 -7.25 1.64
N ILE A 157 20.39 -7.77 0.43
CA ILE A 157 19.15 -7.71 -0.34
C ILE A 157 18.54 -9.08 -0.63
N ASP A 158 19.19 -10.16 -0.25
CA ASP A 158 18.66 -11.52 -0.31
C ASP A 158 18.68 -12.21 1.06
N ALA A 159 17.90 -13.26 1.21
CA ALA A 159 17.70 -13.96 2.47
C ALA A 159 19.01 -14.55 3.05
N ASN A 160 19.90 -15.07 2.20
CA ASN A 160 21.17 -15.68 2.64
C ASN A 160 22.08 -14.61 3.24
N GLN A 161 22.21 -13.45 2.57
CA GLN A 161 22.97 -12.32 3.11
C GLN A 161 22.44 -11.85 4.47
N LEU A 162 21.12 -11.83 4.67
CA LEU A 162 20.50 -11.46 5.93
C LEU A 162 20.84 -12.46 7.06
N VAL A 163 20.86 -13.75 6.74
CA VAL A 163 21.22 -14.83 7.67
C VAL A 163 22.71 -14.78 7.99
N ASP A 164 23.58 -14.66 6.99
CA ASP A 164 25.04 -14.56 7.14
C ASP A 164 25.46 -13.34 7.97
N SER A 165 24.66 -12.30 7.93
CA SER A 165 24.84 -11.07 8.73
C SER A 165 24.23 -11.15 10.14
N SER A 166 23.61 -12.27 10.51
CA SER A 166 22.98 -12.51 11.83
C SER A 166 22.04 -11.39 12.30
N LEU A 167 21.25 -10.82 11.37
CA LEU A 167 20.43 -9.63 11.64
C LEU A 167 19.21 -9.90 12.53
N PHE A 168 18.98 -11.13 12.94
CA PHE A 168 17.81 -11.53 13.73
C PHE A 168 18.12 -11.70 15.22
N THR A 169 19.39 -11.64 15.58
CA THR A 169 19.82 -11.77 16.96
C THR A 169 20.49 -10.47 17.42
N PRO A 170 19.90 -9.75 18.39
CA PRO A 170 20.50 -8.54 18.94
C PRO A 170 21.88 -8.78 19.56
N GLY A 171 22.75 -7.80 19.45
CA GLY A 171 24.10 -7.83 20.03
C GLY A 171 24.51 -6.48 20.60
N ASN A 172 25.82 -6.28 20.72
CA ASN A 172 26.33 -5.16 21.52
C ASN A 172 27.31 -4.24 20.75
N ILE A 173 27.47 -4.44 19.46
CA ILE A 173 28.44 -3.67 18.66
C ILE A 173 27.68 -2.76 17.70
N ALA A 174 27.85 -1.43 17.81
CA ALA A 174 27.38 -0.51 16.78
C ALA A 174 28.37 -0.49 15.61
N VAL A 175 27.88 -0.50 14.37
CA VAL A 175 28.72 -0.53 13.16
C VAL A 175 28.38 0.64 12.26
N PHE A 176 29.39 1.43 11.89
CA PHE A 176 29.22 2.64 11.09
C PHE A 176 30.23 2.76 9.96
N SER A 177 29.76 3.25 8.80
CA SER A 177 30.61 3.68 7.69
C SER A 177 29.84 4.65 6.77
N ALA A 178 30.56 5.45 6.01
CA ALA A 178 29.98 6.17 4.87
C ALA A 178 29.65 5.21 3.71
N SER A 179 30.49 4.19 3.52
CA SER A 179 30.34 3.19 2.47
C SER A 179 29.26 2.15 2.81
N GLY A 180 28.24 2.07 1.95
CA GLY A 180 27.19 1.06 2.10
C GLY A 180 27.73 -0.38 2.00
N GLY A 181 28.63 -0.66 1.05
CA GLY A 181 29.27 -1.95 0.90
C GLY A 181 30.11 -2.33 2.13
N MET A 182 30.92 -1.41 2.63
CA MET A 182 31.73 -1.65 3.83
C MET A 182 30.87 -1.80 5.08
N THR A 183 29.78 -1.07 5.21
CA THR A 183 28.83 -1.27 6.32
C THR A 183 28.30 -2.71 6.33
N GLY A 184 27.85 -3.23 5.17
CA GLY A 184 27.39 -4.61 5.05
C GLY A 184 28.49 -5.64 5.35
N GLU A 185 29.71 -5.42 4.84
CA GLU A 185 30.85 -6.30 5.09
C GLU A 185 31.25 -6.33 6.57
N LEU A 186 31.26 -5.19 7.25
CA LEU A 186 31.56 -5.13 8.69
C LEU A 186 30.50 -5.84 9.53
N ILE A 187 29.22 -5.71 9.19
CA ILE A 187 28.15 -6.46 9.86
C ILE A 187 28.40 -7.96 9.71
N ARG A 188 28.74 -8.43 8.50
CA ARG A 188 29.05 -9.81 8.22
C ARG A 188 30.29 -10.29 8.99
N ILE A 189 31.35 -9.50 9.04
CA ILE A 189 32.56 -9.82 9.81
C ILE A 189 32.26 -9.97 11.30
N VAL A 190 31.45 -9.07 11.86
CA VAL A 190 31.00 -9.15 13.26
C VAL A 190 30.26 -10.48 13.49
N ALA A 191 29.32 -10.82 12.61
CA ALA A 191 28.53 -12.06 12.70
C ALA A 191 29.41 -13.31 12.58
N GLN A 192 30.36 -13.36 11.64
CA GLN A 192 31.29 -14.49 11.43
C GLN A 192 32.25 -14.71 12.62
N ASN A 193 32.44 -13.73 13.47
CA ASN A 193 33.19 -13.86 14.70
C ASN A 193 32.33 -14.16 15.93
N ASN A 194 31.13 -14.72 15.74
CA ASN A 194 30.15 -15.07 16.77
C ASN A 194 29.75 -13.87 17.67
N LYS A 195 29.71 -12.69 17.07
CA LYS A 195 29.26 -11.45 17.72
C LYS A 195 28.14 -10.84 16.90
N ASN A 196 27.31 -10.04 17.54
CA ASN A 196 26.18 -9.43 16.86
C ASN A 196 26.16 -7.91 17.06
N ILE A 197 25.56 -7.24 16.09
CA ILE A 197 25.41 -5.78 16.16
C ILE A 197 24.26 -5.38 17.08
N SER A 198 24.41 -4.25 17.79
CA SER A 198 23.31 -3.58 18.48
C SER A 198 22.43 -2.79 17.51
N PHE A 199 23.08 -2.07 16.61
CA PHE A 199 22.49 -1.43 15.43
C PHE A 199 23.59 -1.03 14.46
N SER A 200 23.18 -0.73 13.23
CA SER A 200 24.09 -0.19 12.23
C SER A 200 23.39 0.83 11.35
N LEU A 201 24.15 1.79 10.87
CA LEU A 201 23.73 2.72 9.84
C LEU A 201 24.87 3.08 8.90
N SER A 202 24.53 3.38 7.65
CA SER A 202 25.44 3.95 6.66
C SER A 202 25.13 5.43 6.52
N PHE A 203 26.13 6.29 6.67
CA PHE A 203 25.91 7.74 6.55
C PHE A 203 25.56 8.16 5.12
N GLY A 204 26.11 7.45 4.13
CA GLY A 204 26.10 7.80 2.72
C GLY A 204 27.39 8.45 2.24
N GLY A 205 27.67 8.27 0.94
CA GLY A 205 28.90 8.79 0.30
C GLY A 205 28.79 10.25 -0.19
N ASP A 206 27.65 10.90 -0.01
CA ASP A 206 27.46 12.31 -0.38
C ASP A 206 28.22 13.24 0.61
N ARG A 207 28.53 14.43 0.14
CA ARG A 207 29.41 15.37 0.85
C ARG A 207 28.82 15.88 2.17
N PHE A 208 27.50 15.99 2.25
CA PHE A 208 26.77 16.50 3.42
C PHE A 208 25.69 15.49 3.83
N PRO A 209 26.03 14.43 4.60
CA PRO A 209 25.01 13.55 5.15
C PRO A 209 24.14 14.30 6.16
N ILE A 210 22.83 14.11 6.13
CA ILE A 210 21.89 14.77 7.07
C ILE A 210 22.10 14.24 8.49
N THR A 211 22.25 12.93 8.65
CA THR A 211 22.74 12.32 9.90
C THR A 211 24.25 12.21 9.79
N SER A 212 24.95 12.98 10.58
CA SER A 212 26.42 12.99 10.60
C SER A 212 26.99 11.79 11.38
N PRO A 213 28.27 11.44 11.18
CA PRO A 213 28.96 10.51 12.06
C PRO A 213 28.83 10.86 13.55
N LYS A 214 28.97 12.12 13.90
CA LYS A 214 28.78 12.62 15.27
C LYS A 214 27.41 12.22 15.85
N ASP A 215 26.32 12.37 15.10
CA ASP A 215 24.99 12.00 15.58
C ASP A 215 24.88 10.50 15.85
N ALA A 216 25.49 9.66 15.01
CA ALA A 216 25.49 8.21 15.17
C ALA A 216 26.32 7.76 16.39
N PHE A 217 27.49 8.39 16.62
CA PHE A 217 28.32 8.09 17.80
C PHE A 217 27.61 8.47 19.10
N ILE A 218 26.93 9.62 19.14
CA ILE A 218 26.10 10.02 20.27
C ILE A 218 24.92 9.03 20.46
N ALA A 219 24.27 8.59 19.38
CA ALA A 219 23.22 7.59 19.46
C ALA A 219 23.75 6.26 20.03
N ALA A 220 24.94 5.81 19.61
CA ALA A 220 25.60 4.62 20.16
C ALA A 220 26.00 4.77 21.61
N GLN A 221 26.49 5.95 22.03
CA GLN A 221 26.79 6.24 23.42
C GLN A 221 25.54 6.14 24.30
N ASN A 222 24.43 6.67 23.86
CA ASN A 222 23.17 6.70 24.61
C ASN A 222 22.41 5.36 24.59
N ASP A 223 22.70 4.47 23.63
CA ASP A 223 22.07 3.17 23.54
C ASP A 223 22.62 2.19 24.61
N PRO A 224 21.81 1.72 25.57
CA PRO A 224 22.28 0.85 26.65
C PRO A 224 22.77 -0.53 26.15
N GLU A 225 22.26 -0.99 25.02
CA GLU A 225 22.66 -2.28 24.43
C GLU A 225 24.04 -2.20 23.77
N THR A 226 24.46 -1.03 23.31
CA THR A 226 25.76 -0.84 22.66
C THR A 226 26.90 -0.83 23.68
N LYS A 227 27.86 -1.72 23.53
CA LYS A 227 29.06 -1.81 24.38
C LYS A 227 30.33 -1.32 23.68
N ALA A 228 30.38 -1.37 22.34
CA ALA A 228 31.48 -0.89 21.53
C ALA A 228 31.01 -0.38 20.18
N ILE A 229 31.87 0.37 19.53
CA ILE A 229 31.61 0.96 18.21
C ILE A 229 32.70 0.52 17.25
N CYS A 230 32.32 -0.08 16.11
CA CYS A 230 33.19 -0.34 14.97
C CYS A 230 32.96 0.72 13.90
N TYR A 231 33.98 1.45 13.56
CA TYR A 231 33.93 2.52 12.57
C TYR A 231 34.91 2.28 11.42
N PHE A 232 34.39 2.29 10.21
CA PHE A 232 35.19 2.33 9.01
C PHE A 232 35.09 3.72 8.38
N GLY A 233 36.16 4.48 8.51
CA GLY A 233 36.28 5.81 7.91
C GLY A 233 37.09 5.78 6.60
N GLU A 234 37.15 6.90 5.93
CA GLU A 234 37.88 7.10 4.68
C GLU A 234 38.56 8.47 4.65
N LEU A 235 39.51 8.63 3.73
CA LEU A 235 40.12 9.94 3.47
C LEU A 235 39.07 10.93 2.96
N GLY A 236 39.34 12.23 3.08
CA GLY A 236 38.42 13.32 2.70
C GLY A 236 37.46 13.73 3.82
N GLY A 237 37.10 15.00 3.85
CA GLY A 237 36.31 15.60 4.91
C GLY A 237 37.00 15.65 6.28
N ILE A 238 36.25 16.07 7.28
CA ILE A 238 36.79 16.36 8.63
C ILE A 238 36.02 15.68 9.78
N ASP A 239 35.15 14.74 9.51
CA ASP A 239 34.23 14.14 10.50
C ASP A 239 34.98 13.43 11.63
N GLU A 240 36.12 12.84 11.33
CA GLU A 240 36.94 12.11 12.31
C GLU A 240 37.52 13.04 13.37
N TYR A 241 37.72 14.34 13.07
CA TYR A 241 38.13 15.33 14.09
C TYR A 241 36.99 15.65 15.05
N GLU A 242 35.74 15.70 14.55
CA GLU A 242 34.59 15.85 15.45
C GLU A 242 34.45 14.62 16.36
N LEU A 243 34.72 13.41 15.84
CA LEU A 243 34.76 12.20 16.65
C LEU A 243 35.87 12.25 17.70
N ALA A 244 37.09 12.66 17.31
CA ALA A 244 38.18 12.84 18.24
C ALA A 244 37.85 13.85 19.39
N ASP A 245 37.14 14.93 19.05
CA ASP A 245 36.64 15.91 20.05
C ASP A 245 35.60 15.30 21.00
N LEU A 246 34.67 14.50 20.50
CA LEU A 246 33.68 13.78 21.31
C LEU A 246 34.35 12.83 22.33
N ILE A 247 35.45 12.17 21.94
CA ILE A 247 36.21 11.28 22.82
C ILE A 247 36.97 12.11 23.87
N LYS A 248 37.71 13.13 23.45
CA LYS A 248 38.47 14.04 24.33
C LYS A 248 37.60 14.74 25.38
N THR A 249 36.40 15.15 24.96
CA THR A 249 35.41 15.81 25.84
C THR A 249 34.57 14.81 26.65
N LYS A 250 34.85 13.52 26.58
CA LYS A 250 34.13 12.43 27.28
C LYS A 250 32.63 12.39 26.98
N LYS A 251 32.19 12.93 25.85
CA LYS A 251 30.81 12.79 25.35
C LYS A 251 30.57 11.41 24.78
N VAL A 252 31.62 10.75 24.29
CA VAL A 252 31.64 9.33 23.91
C VAL A 252 32.74 8.65 24.73
N THR A 253 32.34 7.66 25.53
CA THR A 253 33.24 6.94 26.47
C THR A 253 33.32 5.44 26.15
N LYS A 254 32.42 4.94 25.31
CA LYS A 254 32.43 3.56 24.85
C LYS A 254 33.64 3.32 23.95
N PRO A 255 34.28 2.13 23.99
CA PRO A 255 35.43 1.80 23.14
C PRO A 255 35.08 1.97 21.67
N ILE A 256 35.96 2.64 20.92
CA ILE A 256 35.82 2.85 19.48
C ILE A 256 36.98 2.14 18.80
N TYR A 257 36.64 1.19 17.94
CA TYR A 257 37.57 0.46 17.06
C TYR A 257 37.42 1.02 15.67
N CYS A 258 38.50 1.54 15.10
CA CYS A 258 38.41 2.17 13.79
C CYS A 258 39.55 1.82 12.85
N PHE A 259 39.20 1.81 11.59
CA PHE A 259 40.12 1.76 10.47
C PHE A 259 39.77 2.89 9.50
N ILE A 260 40.78 3.68 9.09
CA ILE A 260 40.63 4.76 8.11
C ILE A 260 41.31 4.33 6.82
N ALA A 261 40.52 4.15 5.77
CA ALA A 261 41.01 3.78 4.45
C ALA A 261 41.58 4.97 3.68
N GLY A 262 42.39 4.67 2.67
CA GLY A 262 42.91 5.65 1.74
C GLY A 262 44.37 6.09 1.93
N THR A 263 45.14 5.39 2.76
CA THR A 263 46.58 5.67 2.94
C THR A 263 47.37 5.62 1.61
N ILE A 264 46.91 4.80 0.65
CA ILE A 264 47.48 4.73 -0.70
C ILE A 264 47.48 6.07 -1.45
N SER A 265 46.58 7.01 -1.07
CA SER A 265 46.54 8.33 -1.71
C SER A 265 47.82 9.14 -1.57
N GLU A 266 48.65 8.81 -0.57
CA GLU A 266 49.92 9.52 -0.28
C GLU A 266 51.02 9.24 -1.30
N ILE A 267 50.90 8.19 -2.12
CA ILE A 267 51.85 7.91 -3.19
C ILE A 267 51.58 8.68 -4.49
N PHE A 268 50.46 9.38 -4.57
CA PHE A 268 50.08 10.16 -5.75
C PHE A 268 50.43 11.64 -5.54
N GLU A 269 51.04 12.27 -6.53
CA GLU A 269 51.32 13.71 -6.53
C GLU A 269 50.00 14.55 -6.45
N THR A 270 48.95 14.08 -7.11
CA THR A 270 47.60 14.66 -7.04
C THR A 270 46.67 13.63 -6.42
N PRO A 271 46.02 13.92 -5.28
CA PRO A 271 45.16 12.95 -4.60
C PRO A 271 44.00 12.51 -5.49
N PRO A 272 43.89 11.21 -5.80
CA PRO A 272 42.75 10.70 -6.58
C PRO A 272 41.48 10.69 -5.77
N GLN A 273 40.33 10.72 -6.42
CA GLN A 273 39.04 10.46 -5.81
C GLN A 273 38.78 8.95 -5.79
N PHE A 274 38.49 8.42 -4.60
CA PHE A 274 38.20 7.00 -4.39
C PHE A 274 36.70 6.75 -4.23
N GLY A 275 35.99 6.59 -5.33
CA GLY A 275 34.56 6.21 -5.36
C GLY A 275 33.60 7.31 -4.93
N HIS A 276 33.47 7.57 -3.65
CA HIS A 276 32.53 8.54 -3.09
C HIS A 276 32.89 10.00 -3.41
N ALA A 277 31.87 10.86 -3.50
CA ALA A 277 32.08 12.30 -3.71
C ALA A 277 32.94 12.95 -2.62
N LYS A 278 32.93 12.39 -1.40
CA LYS A 278 33.68 12.85 -0.24
C LYS A 278 35.09 12.26 -0.17
N ALA A 279 35.36 11.10 -0.77
CA ALA A 279 36.61 10.35 -0.66
C ALA A 279 37.74 10.94 -1.52
N MET A 280 38.10 12.19 -1.28
CA MET A 280 39.19 12.93 -1.90
C MET A 280 39.77 13.91 -0.88
N ALA A 281 41.05 13.73 -0.50
CA ALA A 281 41.75 14.65 0.38
C ALA A 281 42.19 15.91 -0.40
N LYS A 282 41.69 17.07 -0.01
CA LYS A 282 42.03 18.38 -0.61
C LYS A 282 43.23 19.04 0.05
N ASN A 283 43.51 18.63 1.26
CA ASN A 283 44.62 19.14 2.08
C ASN A 283 45.14 18.04 3.01
N LYS A 284 46.27 18.31 3.70
CA LYS A 284 46.92 17.33 4.56
C LYS A 284 46.00 16.81 5.67
N ASN A 285 45.16 17.67 6.27
CA ASN A 285 44.26 17.27 7.36
C ASN A 285 43.16 16.31 6.92
N GLU A 286 42.85 16.23 5.64
CA GLU A 286 41.89 15.30 5.10
C GLU A 286 42.51 13.94 4.73
N SER A 287 43.83 13.73 4.92
CA SER A 287 44.51 12.48 4.65
C SER A 287 44.15 11.42 5.69
N ALA A 288 44.22 10.14 5.28
CA ALA A 288 43.95 9.01 6.16
C ALA A 288 44.96 8.98 7.34
N LYS A 289 46.19 9.37 7.12
CA LYS A 289 47.25 9.39 8.14
C LYS A 289 46.94 10.38 9.26
N GLU A 290 46.69 11.65 8.94
CA GLU A 290 46.39 12.67 9.94
C GLU A 290 45.14 12.35 10.75
N LYS A 291 44.10 11.80 10.10
CA LYS A 291 42.88 11.33 10.77
C LYS A 291 43.15 10.18 11.75
N LYS A 292 43.98 9.17 11.34
CA LYS A 292 44.40 8.10 12.23
C LYS A 292 45.14 8.61 13.48
N GLU A 293 46.07 9.54 13.28
CA GLU A 293 46.80 10.16 14.39
C GLU A 293 45.86 10.91 15.34
N ALA A 294 44.98 11.76 14.82
CA ALA A 294 44.02 12.49 15.62
C ALA A 294 43.08 11.59 16.46
N LEU A 295 42.66 10.46 15.91
CA LEU A 295 41.82 9.49 16.60
C LEU A 295 42.61 8.69 17.64
N LYS A 296 43.88 8.29 17.36
CA LYS A 296 44.77 7.66 18.31
C LYS A 296 45.02 8.58 19.52
N ASP A 297 45.32 9.85 19.26
CA ASP A 297 45.56 10.85 20.30
C ASP A 297 44.33 11.14 21.17
N ALA A 298 43.15 10.94 20.61
CA ALA A 298 41.90 11.07 21.34
C ALA A 298 41.56 9.85 22.21
N GLY A 299 42.21 8.70 21.98
CA GLY A 299 41.99 7.47 22.72
C GLY A 299 41.16 6.40 21.99
N ALA A 300 40.91 6.56 20.68
CA ALA A 300 40.34 5.48 19.86
C ALA A 300 41.38 4.40 19.56
N ILE A 301 40.92 3.17 19.37
CA ILE A 301 41.76 2.04 18.98
C ILE A 301 41.79 1.99 17.45
N VAL A 302 42.86 2.50 16.86
CA VAL A 302 43.02 2.65 15.39
C VAL A 302 44.06 1.65 14.88
N THR A 303 43.69 0.93 13.83
CA THR A 303 44.60 -0.03 13.18
C THR A 303 45.19 0.53 11.89
N ASP A 304 46.33 0.00 11.50
CA ASP A 304 47.00 0.42 10.28
C ASP A 304 46.58 -0.41 9.07
N THR A 305 46.18 -1.66 9.29
CA THR A 305 45.67 -2.57 8.26
C THR A 305 44.24 -3.04 8.54
N PHE A 306 43.53 -3.40 7.48
CA PHE A 306 42.18 -3.95 7.61
C PHE A 306 42.19 -5.33 8.30
N SER A 307 43.25 -6.14 8.10
CA SER A 307 43.40 -7.42 8.77
C SER A 307 43.55 -7.29 10.28
N GLU A 308 44.30 -6.29 10.76
CA GLU A 308 44.39 -5.98 12.20
C GLU A 308 43.04 -5.54 12.75
N PHE A 309 42.29 -4.73 11.99
CA PHE A 309 40.93 -4.28 12.37
C PHE A 309 39.98 -5.47 12.57
N VAL A 310 40.00 -6.44 11.62
CA VAL A 310 39.22 -7.68 11.74
C VAL A 310 39.69 -8.50 12.96
N GLY A 311 41.00 -8.56 13.20
CA GLY A 311 41.57 -9.20 14.39
C GLY A 311 41.07 -8.60 15.70
N LEU A 312 40.94 -7.28 15.78
CA LEU A 312 40.38 -6.59 16.95
C LEU A 312 38.90 -6.92 17.17
N ILE A 313 38.12 -7.00 16.12
CA ILE A 313 36.71 -7.40 16.20
C ILE A 313 36.61 -8.82 16.77
N LYS A 314 37.46 -9.72 16.32
CA LYS A 314 37.53 -11.10 16.84
C LYS A 314 37.90 -11.14 18.33
N ALA A 315 38.87 -10.37 18.75
CA ALA A 315 39.40 -10.34 20.11
C ALA A 315 38.54 -9.52 21.09
N PHE A 316 37.50 -8.85 20.60
CA PHE A 316 36.68 -7.96 21.44
C PHE A 316 36.02 -8.73 22.61
N PRO A 317 36.14 -8.26 23.86
CA PRO A 317 35.69 -8.97 25.05
C PRO A 317 34.16 -8.86 25.23
N ILE A 318 33.41 -9.33 24.27
CA ILE A 318 31.95 -9.48 24.32
C ILE A 318 31.63 -10.95 24.28
N SER A 319 30.66 -11.36 25.10
CA SER A 319 30.15 -12.72 25.16
C SER A 319 29.66 -13.16 23.77
N GLU A 320 30.00 -14.38 23.37
CA GLU A 320 29.45 -15.00 22.17
C GLU A 320 27.93 -15.08 22.27
N VAL A 321 27.25 -14.75 21.21
CA VAL A 321 25.80 -14.86 21.12
C VAL A 321 25.47 -16.20 20.44
N LYS A 322 24.76 -17.09 21.16
CA LYS A 322 24.27 -18.34 20.57
C LYS A 322 23.05 -18.04 19.71
N ASN A 323 23.12 -18.37 18.43
CA ASN A 323 21.97 -18.35 17.53
C ASN A 323 21.18 -19.65 17.72
N ASP A 324 20.13 -19.64 18.54
CA ASP A 324 19.28 -20.80 18.79
C ASP A 324 18.16 -20.99 17.72
N LEU A 325 18.04 -20.09 16.77
CA LEU A 325 16.98 -20.14 15.76
C LEU A 325 17.44 -20.96 14.54
N ASN A 326 16.68 -22.02 14.23
CA ASN A 326 16.88 -22.81 13.02
C ASN A 326 16.22 -22.12 11.82
N TYR A 327 16.97 -21.28 11.13
CA TYR A 327 16.50 -20.57 9.94
C TYR A 327 16.35 -21.45 8.70
N SER A 328 16.86 -22.69 8.72
CA SER A 328 16.91 -23.58 7.54
C SER A 328 15.52 -23.83 6.93
N LYS A 329 14.48 -24.03 7.75
CA LYS A 329 13.12 -24.20 7.22
C LYS A 329 12.59 -22.92 6.56
N MET A 330 12.86 -21.76 7.15
CA MET A 330 12.45 -20.48 6.61
C MET A 330 13.18 -20.13 5.31
N GLN A 331 14.49 -20.47 5.22
CA GLN A 331 15.28 -20.34 3.99
C GLN A 331 14.74 -21.23 2.87
N VAL A 332 14.43 -22.50 3.16
CA VAL A 332 13.81 -23.43 2.20
C VAL A 332 12.46 -22.89 1.69
N ASP A 333 11.65 -22.28 2.57
CA ASP A 333 10.39 -21.63 2.14
C ASP A 333 10.66 -20.47 1.18
N MET A 334 11.73 -19.71 1.36
CA MET A 334 12.11 -18.60 0.48
C MET A 334 12.69 -19.06 -0.87
N GLU A 335 13.47 -20.14 -0.88
CA GLU A 335 14.03 -20.74 -2.10
C GLU A 335 12.94 -21.35 -2.99
N ASN A 336 11.87 -21.86 -2.38
CA ASN A 336 10.73 -22.47 -3.07
C ASN A 336 9.62 -21.48 -3.50
N ARG A 337 9.92 -20.21 -3.60
CA ARG A 337 8.99 -19.17 -4.07
C ARG A 337 8.59 -19.40 -5.52
N LYS A 338 7.27 -19.39 -5.77
CA LYS A 338 6.74 -19.38 -7.13
C LYS A 338 5.78 -18.20 -7.27
N GLN A 339 5.99 -17.41 -8.31
CA GLN A 339 5.05 -16.36 -8.67
C GLN A 339 3.76 -16.97 -9.20
N ALA A 340 2.62 -16.59 -8.63
CA ALA A 340 1.32 -17.05 -9.08
C ALA A 340 0.93 -16.40 -10.41
N LEU A 341 0.36 -17.18 -11.32
CA LEU A 341 -0.22 -16.67 -12.57
C LEU A 341 -1.46 -15.81 -12.31
N ILE A 342 -2.32 -16.25 -11.38
CA ILE A 342 -3.56 -15.57 -11.00
C ILE A 342 -3.50 -15.26 -9.51
N ALA A 343 -3.74 -14.00 -9.15
CA ALA A 343 -3.90 -13.58 -7.77
C ALA A 343 -5.39 -13.32 -7.48
N THR A 344 -5.87 -13.79 -6.33
CA THR A 344 -7.22 -13.51 -5.81
C THR A 344 -7.16 -13.20 -4.33
N THR A 345 -8.03 -12.29 -3.88
CA THR A 345 -8.21 -11.97 -2.45
C THR A 345 -9.54 -12.51 -1.91
N ILE A 346 -10.33 -13.17 -2.76
CA ILE A 346 -11.67 -13.61 -2.43
C ILE A 346 -11.66 -14.93 -1.65
N SER A 347 -10.89 -15.90 -2.14
CA SER A 347 -10.85 -17.24 -1.55
C SER A 347 -9.45 -17.82 -1.58
N SER A 348 -9.18 -18.75 -0.66
CA SER A 348 -7.97 -19.57 -0.63
C SER A 348 -8.31 -21.00 -0.26
N ASP A 349 -7.46 -21.94 -0.70
CA ASP A 349 -7.45 -23.31 -0.20
C ASP A 349 -6.13 -23.50 0.57
N GLU A 350 -6.23 -23.74 1.86
CA GLU A 350 -5.09 -24.00 2.72
C GLU A 350 -5.21 -25.42 3.27
N ASN A 351 -4.42 -26.34 2.72
CA ASN A 351 -4.41 -27.76 3.14
C ASN A 351 -5.79 -28.45 3.07
N GLY A 352 -6.55 -28.21 2.01
CA GLY A 352 -7.89 -28.75 1.83
C GLY A 352 -9.00 -28.01 2.62
N GLN A 353 -8.68 -26.92 3.27
CA GLN A 353 -9.66 -26.04 3.93
C GLN A 353 -9.88 -24.79 3.09
N VAL A 354 -11.05 -24.69 2.49
CA VAL A 354 -11.45 -23.51 1.70
C VAL A 354 -11.84 -22.39 2.66
N LYS A 355 -11.19 -21.23 2.45
CA LYS A 355 -11.51 -19.98 3.17
C LYS A 355 -12.07 -18.96 2.21
N ILE A 356 -13.05 -18.20 2.65
CA ILE A 356 -13.63 -17.05 1.94
C ILE A 356 -13.40 -15.79 2.77
N LEU A 357 -12.75 -14.78 2.19
CA LEU A 357 -12.34 -13.55 2.90
C LEU A 357 -11.62 -13.84 4.22
N GLY A 358 -10.82 -14.91 4.25
CA GLY A 358 -10.03 -15.36 5.40
C GLY A 358 -10.78 -16.17 6.46
N GLU A 359 -12.09 -16.44 6.28
CA GLU A 359 -12.91 -17.27 7.18
C GLU A 359 -13.18 -18.65 6.56
N ASP A 360 -13.28 -19.68 7.40
CA ASP A 360 -13.67 -21.02 6.97
C ASP A 360 -15.02 -20.99 6.22
N LEU A 361 -15.08 -21.65 5.08
CA LEU A 361 -16.25 -21.64 4.19
C LEU A 361 -17.53 -22.11 4.91
N LEU A 362 -17.45 -23.18 5.69
CA LEU A 362 -18.65 -23.74 6.35
C LEU A 362 -19.15 -22.82 7.44
N SER A 363 -18.23 -22.24 8.22
CA SER A 363 -18.55 -21.25 9.23
C SER A 363 -19.17 -20.00 8.61
N PHE A 364 -18.57 -19.50 7.53
CA PHE A 364 -19.06 -18.31 6.81
C PHE A 364 -20.47 -18.52 6.25
N ALA A 365 -20.72 -19.70 5.66
CA ALA A 365 -22.02 -20.06 5.10
C ALA A 365 -23.11 -20.27 6.16
N ARG A 366 -22.79 -20.87 7.31
CA ARG A 366 -23.77 -21.13 8.38
C ARG A 366 -24.22 -19.88 9.12
N ASN A 367 -23.31 -18.93 9.28
CA ASN A 367 -23.53 -17.77 10.16
C ASN A 367 -24.04 -16.53 9.41
N ASN A 368 -24.13 -16.56 8.07
CA ASN A 368 -24.46 -15.39 7.29
C ASN A 368 -25.56 -15.67 6.27
N SER A 369 -26.39 -14.66 6.01
CA SER A 369 -27.38 -14.70 4.92
C SER A 369 -26.70 -14.65 3.56
N PHE A 370 -27.40 -15.13 2.51
CA PHE A 370 -26.89 -15.05 1.14
C PHE A 370 -26.57 -13.59 0.71
N ALA A 371 -27.41 -12.65 1.11
CA ALA A 371 -27.18 -11.22 0.80
C ALA A 371 -25.93 -10.67 1.49
N PHE A 372 -25.66 -11.08 2.74
CA PHE A 372 -24.42 -10.73 3.44
C PHE A 372 -23.21 -11.31 2.72
N ILE A 373 -23.28 -12.59 2.32
CA ILE A 373 -22.19 -13.27 1.60
C ILE A 373 -21.95 -12.59 0.26
N ALA A 374 -22.98 -12.40 -0.55
CA ALA A 374 -22.87 -11.76 -1.87
C ALA A 374 -22.29 -10.34 -1.77
N GLY A 375 -22.83 -9.51 -0.86
CA GLY A 375 -22.33 -8.16 -0.64
C GLY A 375 -20.88 -8.13 -0.18
N SER A 376 -20.49 -9.05 0.72
CA SER A 376 -19.10 -9.17 1.21
C SER A 376 -18.14 -9.57 0.08
N LEU A 377 -18.53 -10.52 -0.78
CA LEU A 377 -17.74 -10.95 -1.93
C LEU A 377 -17.59 -9.83 -2.97
N PHE A 378 -18.67 -9.11 -3.26
CA PHE A 378 -18.64 -7.99 -4.22
C PHE A 378 -17.78 -6.81 -3.73
N LEU A 379 -17.76 -6.57 -2.42
CA LEU A 379 -16.90 -5.55 -1.80
C LEU A 379 -15.48 -6.03 -1.52
N GLY A 380 -15.19 -7.32 -1.67
CA GLY A 380 -13.89 -7.92 -1.34
C GLY A 380 -13.56 -7.87 0.16
N LYS A 381 -14.54 -7.62 1.03
CA LYS A 381 -14.41 -7.57 2.49
C LYS A 381 -15.75 -7.84 3.16
N LYS A 382 -15.73 -8.30 4.42
CA LYS A 382 -16.97 -8.49 5.20
C LYS A 382 -17.72 -7.18 5.40
N LEU A 383 -19.04 -7.24 5.26
CA LEU A 383 -19.90 -6.10 5.60
C LEU A 383 -19.79 -5.77 7.08
N LYS A 384 -19.77 -4.49 7.42
CA LYS A 384 -19.75 -4.02 8.81
C LYS A 384 -21.15 -3.79 9.36
N SER A 385 -22.06 -3.33 8.50
CA SER A 385 -23.39 -2.92 8.90
C SER A 385 -24.46 -3.95 8.51
N ARG A 386 -25.43 -4.12 9.39
CA ARG A 386 -26.62 -4.92 9.14
C ARG A 386 -27.51 -4.24 8.09
N GLU A 387 -27.57 -2.94 8.13
CA GLU A 387 -28.39 -2.12 7.22
C GLU A 387 -27.99 -2.34 5.76
N LEU A 388 -26.70 -2.45 5.46
CA LEU A 388 -26.24 -2.75 4.10
C LEU A 388 -26.67 -4.17 3.67
N SER A 389 -26.54 -5.17 4.54
CA SER A 389 -26.98 -6.52 4.25
C SER A 389 -28.49 -6.60 3.99
N GLU A 390 -29.30 -5.92 4.81
CA GLU A 390 -30.76 -5.84 4.66
C GLU A 390 -31.15 -5.11 3.36
N PHE A 391 -30.44 -4.03 3.02
CA PHE A 391 -30.68 -3.29 1.79
C PHE A 391 -30.34 -4.12 0.55
N ILE A 392 -29.20 -4.83 0.57
CA ILE A 392 -28.82 -5.76 -0.52
C ILE A 392 -29.88 -6.85 -0.67
N ASP A 393 -30.29 -7.51 0.42
CA ASP A 393 -31.31 -8.54 0.40
C ASP A 393 -32.62 -8.05 -0.23
N PHE A 394 -33.09 -6.91 0.22
CA PHE A 394 -34.32 -6.31 -0.32
C PHE A 394 -34.18 -5.94 -1.80
N THR A 395 -33.05 -5.36 -2.19
CA THR A 395 -32.77 -5.00 -3.57
C THR A 395 -32.75 -6.24 -4.49
N LEU A 396 -32.08 -7.32 -4.05
CA LEU A 396 -32.03 -8.57 -4.80
C LEU A 396 -33.44 -9.13 -5.00
N ARG A 397 -34.25 -9.20 -3.95
CA ARG A 397 -35.65 -9.67 -4.03
C ARG A 397 -36.51 -8.81 -4.94
N LEU A 398 -36.32 -7.49 -4.92
CA LEU A 398 -37.13 -6.54 -5.69
C LEU A 398 -36.84 -6.58 -7.18
N LEU A 399 -35.63 -6.98 -7.56
CA LEU A 399 -35.13 -6.98 -8.95
C LEU A 399 -35.17 -8.35 -9.63
N VAL A 400 -35.62 -9.43 -8.96
CA VAL A 400 -35.55 -10.81 -9.50
C VAL A 400 -36.14 -10.96 -10.88
N ASP A 401 -37.27 -10.30 -11.14
CA ASP A 401 -37.94 -10.30 -12.44
C ASP A 401 -38.68 -8.99 -12.73
N HIS A 402 -39.02 -8.75 -13.98
CA HIS A 402 -39.83 -7.61 -14.42
C HIS A 402 -40.81 -8.00 -15.55
N GLY A 403 -41.10 -9.28 -15.68
CA GLY A 403 -41.97 -9.84 -16.67
C GLY A 403 -41.27 -10.34 -17.92
N PRO A 404 -41.97 -11.19 -18.71
CA PRO A 404 -41.39 -11.93 -19.83
C PRO A 404 -41.09 -11.07 -21.07
N TYR A 405 -41.55 -9.80 -21.09
CA TYR A 405 -41.40 -8.88 -22.21
C TYR A 405 -40.13 -8.02 -22.17
N VAL A 406 -39.31 -8.12 -21.12
CA VAL A 406 -38.04 -7.40 -21.08
C VAL A 406 -36.95 -8.14 -21.87
N SER A 407 -36.04 -7.41 -22.49
CA SER A 407 -35.06 -7.94 -23.44
C SER A 407 -34.33 -9.20 -22.96
N GLY A 408 -33.88 -9.23 -21.69
CA GLY A 408 -33.18 -10.40 -21.18
C GLY A 408 -34.06 -11.63 -20.99
N ALA A 409 -35.29 -11.46 -20.50
CA ALA A 409 -36.26 -12.54 -20.39
C ALA A 409 -36.65 -13.08 -21.79
N VAL A 410 -36.93 -12.18 -22.75
CA VAL A 410 -37.23 -12.54 -24.14
C VAL A 410 -36.10 -13.36 -24.74
N ASN A 411 -34.85 -12.91 -24.65
CA ASN A 411 -33.71 -13.64 -25.20
C ASN A 411 -33.50 -14.99 -24.54
N THR A 412 -33.69 -15.10 -23.23
CA THR A 412 -33.62 -16.37 -22.49
C THR A 412 -34.70 -17.34 -22.97
N ILE A 413 -35.95 -16.86 -23.12
CA ILE A 413 -37.10 -17.64 -23.62
C ILE A 413 -36.83 -18.13 -25.03
N ILE A 414 -36.42 -17.25 -25.95
CA ILE A 414 -36.11 -17.60 -27.34
C ILE A 414 -35.02 -18.65 -27.43
N ALA A 415 -33.92 -18.47 -26.69
CA ALA A 415 -32.80 -19.41 -26.65
C ALA A 415 -33.24 -20.79 -26.10
N SER A 416 -34.06 -20.81 -25.03
CA SER A 416 -34.64 -22.03 -24.45
C SER A 416 -35.52 -22.78 -25.48
N ARG A 417 -36.41 -22.06 -26.16
CA ARG A 417 -37.32 -22.61 -27.20
C ARG A 417 -36.58 -23.07 -28.46
N ALA A 418 -35.39 -22.51 -28.72
CA ALA A 418 -34.47 -23.00 -29.75
C ALA A 418 -33.67 -24.25 -29.32
N GLY A 419 -33.98 -24.85 -28.17
CA GLY A 419 -33.37 -26.10 -27.71
C GLY A 419 -32.04 -25.92 -26.95
N LYS A 420 -31.65 -24.69 -26.57
CA LYS A 420 -30.43 -24.46 -25.82
C LYS A 420 -30.56 -24.95 -24.37
N ASP A 421 -29.41 -25.27 -23.75
CA ASP A 421 -29.29 -25.61 -22.34
C ASP A 421 -29.48 -24.40 -21.45
N LEU A 422 -29.51 -24.62 -20.12
CA LEU A 422 -29.66 -23.56 -19.11
C LEU A 422 -28.59 -22.49 -19.20
N VAL A 423 -27.33 -22.91 -19.31
CA VAL A 423 -26.19 -21.96 -19.27
C VAL A 423 -26.21 -21.06 -20.51
N SER A 424 -26.40 -21.63 -21.68
CA SER A 424 -26.50 -20.90 -22.94
C SER A 424 -27.68 -19.93 -22.96
N SER A 425 -28.84 -20.35 -22.47
CA SER A 425 -30.06 -19.52 -22.42
C SER A 425 -29.90 -18.38 -21.40
N LEU A 426 -29.36 -18.65 -20.21
CA LEU A 426 -29.04 -17.63 -19.20
C LEU A 426 -28.04 -16.62 -19.76
N SER A 427 -26.95 -17.08 -20.37
CA SER A 427 -25.95 -16.22 -20.99
C SER A 427 -26.53 -15.29 -22.04
N SER A 428 -27.44 -15.82 -22.91
CA SER A 428 -28.15 -15.03 -23.90
C SER A 428 -28.94 -13.88 -23.26
N GLY A 429 -29.64 -14.14 -22.15
CA GLY A 429 -30.33 -13.12 -21.39
C GLY A 429 -29.41 -12.10 -20.78
N LEU A 430 -28.32 -12.54 -20.14
CA LEU A 430 -27.33 -11.67 -19.49
C LEU A 430 -26.62 -10.74 -20.48
N LEU A 431 -26.33 -11.19 -21.70
CA LEU A 431 -25.70 -10.37 -22.74
C LEU A 431 -26.55 -9.16 -23.18
N THR A 432 -27.85 -9.10 -22.85
CA THR A 432 -28.68 -7.92 -23.10
C THR A 432 -28.54 -6.84 -22.03
N ILE A 433 -27.93 -7.16 -20.88
CA ILE A 433 -27.74 -6.18 -19.80
C ILE A 433 -26.65 -5.20 -20.24
N GLY A 434 -26.98 -3.92 -20.19
CA GLY A 434 -26.09 -2.85 -20.62
C GLY A 434 -26.66 -1.47 -20.29
N PRO A 435 -26.09 -0.37 -20.81
CA PRO A 435 -26.46 1.00 -20.43
C PRO A 435 -27.96 1.35 -20.59
N ARG A 436 -28.67 0.64 -21.46
CA ARG A 436 -30.10 0.84 -21.71
C ARG A 436 -31.01 -0.16 -20.98
N PHE A 437 -30.42 -1.22 -20.40
CA PHE A 437 -31.18 -2.25 -19.68
C PHE A 437 -30.32 -2.83 -18.56
N GLY A 438 -30.62 -2.46 -17.31
CA GLY A 438 -29.99 -3.02 -16.11
C GLY A 438 -28.57 -2.53 -15.79
N GLY A 439 -27.92 -1.78 -16.69
CA GLY A 439 -26.62 -1.13 -16.46
C GLY A 439 -26.72 0.33 -15.99
N ALA A 440 -27.92 0.82 -15.71
CA ALA A 440 -28.17 2.22 -15.38
C ALA A 440 -27.88 2.56 -13.91
N ILE A 441 -27.84 1.57 -13.00
CA ILE A 441 -27.60 1.80 -11.57
C ILE A 441 -26.21 2.40 -11.34
N ASN A 442 -25.19 1.85 -12.01
CA ASN A 442 -23.82 2.31 -11.88
C ASN A 442 -23.64 3.74 -12.41
N GLN A 443 -24.24 4.04 -13.56
CA GLN A 443 -24.21 5.40 -14.11
C GLN A 443 -24.99 6.39 -13.26
N ALA A 444 -26.11 5.99 -12.65
CA ALA A 444 -26.84 6.81 -11.70
C ALA A 444 -25.99 7.09 -10.45
N ALA A 445 -25.28 6.08 -9.93
CA ALA A 445 -24.35 6.27 -8.83
C ALA A 445 -23.24 7.29 -9.17
N GLN A 446 -22.69 7.22 -10.39
CA GLN A 446 -21.71 8.21 -10.87
C GLN A 446 -22.31 9.62 -10.88
N ASN A 447 -23.52 9.78 -11.40
CA ASN A 447 -24.23 11.06 -11.45
C ASN A 447 -24.42 11.65 -10.05
N TRP A 448 -24.89 10.86 -9.10
CA TRP A 448 -25.11 11.30 -7.72
C TRP A 448 -23.80 11.61 -6.99
N LEU A 449 -22.76 10.79 -7.22
CA LEU A 449 -21.45 11.02 -6.62
C LEU A 449 -20.83 12.34 -7.10
N ILE A 450 -20.89 12.65 -8.39
CA ILE A 450 -20.41 13.92 -8.96
C ILE A 450 -21.21 15.07 -8.37
N GLY A 451 -22.54 15.01 -8.43
CA GLY A 451 -23.42 16.08 -7.98
C GLY A 451 -23.18 16.50 -6.52
N VAL A 452 -23.06 15.51 -5.63
CA VAL A 452 -22.83 15.76 -4.20
C VAL A 452 -21.38 16.17 -3.93
N SER A 453 -20.41 15.50 -4.56
CA SER A 453 -18.99 15.77 -4.28
C SER A 453 -18.49 17.11 -4.78
N GLU A 454 -19.12 17.67 -5.81
CA GLU A 454 -18.79 18.97 -6.39
C GLU A 454 -19.73 20.07 -5.88
N ASN A 455 -20.60 19.77 -4.88
CA ASN A 455 -21.60 20.69 -4.36
C ASN A 455 -22.44 21.35 -5.47
N LYS A 456 -22.78 20.59 -6.52
CA LYS A 456 -23.55 21.14 -7.65
C LYS A 456 -24.94 21.55 -7.21
N ASN A 457 -25.40 22.71 -7.72
CA ASN A 457 -26.82 23.07 -7.64
C ASN A 457 -27.63 22.09 -8.51
N PRO A 458 -28.68 21.42 -7.99
CA PRO A 458 -29.47 20.46 -8.77
C PRO A 458 -30.05 21.03 -10.06
N ALA A 459 -30.40 22.35 -10.12
CA ALA A 459 -30.88 22.98 -11.33
C ALA A 459 -29.81 23.14 -12.40
N GLU A 460 -28.59 23.55 -12.00
CA GLU A 460 -27.43 23.65 -12.89
C GLU A 460 -27.03 22.26 -13.41
N PHE A 461 -27.04 21.25 -12.52
CA PHE A 461 -26.78 19.86 -12.90
C PHE A 461 -27.75 19.39 -14.01
N VAL A 462 -29.06 19.61 -13.84
CA VAL A 462 -30.08 19.26 -14.86
C VAL A 462 -29.85 20.03 -16.16
N GLU A 463 -29.44 21.29 -16.07
CA GLU A 463 -29.18 22.12 -17.24
C GLU A 463 -27.93 21.69 -18.02
N GLU A 464 -26.85 21.28 -17.33
CA GLU A 464 -25.64 20.71 -17.97
C GLU A 464 -25.99 19.51 -18.84
N PHE A 465 -26.79 18.56 -18.33
CA PHE A 465 -27.24 17.40 -19.10
C PHE A 465 -28.13 17.79 -20.29
N ALA A 466 -29.03 18.75 -20.08
CA ALA A 466 -29.89 19.24 -21.14
C ALA A 466 -29.11 19.93 -22.27
N LYS A 467 -28.09 20.73 -21.96
CA LYS A 467 -27.22 21.39 -22.94
C LYS A 467 -26.43 20.33 -23.78
N GLN A 468 -26.01 19.26 -23.15
CA GLN A 468 -25.31 18.16 -23.82
C GLN A 468 -26.27 17.20 -24.56
N LYS A 469 -27.59 17.37 -24.45
CA LYS A 469 -28.60 16.46 -24.97
C LYS A 469 -28.47 15.01 -24.50
N ILE A 470 -28.00 14.81 -23.26
CA ILE A 470 -27.76 13.51 -22.63
C ILE A 470 -28.86 13.27 -21.58
N TYR A 471 -29.35 12.02 -21.50
CA TYR A 471 -30.29 11.62 -20.45
C TYR A 471 -29.57 11.45 -19.11
N ILE A 472 -30.21 11.91 -18.02
CA ILE A 472 -29.74 11.67 -16.66
C ILE A 472 -30.10 10.23 -16.28
N SER A 473 -29.12 9.31 -16.24
CA SER A 473 -29.33 7.95 -15.73
C SER A 473 -29.83 8.01 -14.29
N GLY A 474 -30.88 7.26 -13.97
CA GLY A 474 -31.58 7.33 -12.69
C GLY A 474 -32.85 8.19 -12.71
N ILE A 475 -33.11 8.96 -13.79
CA ILE A 475 -34.29 9.81 -13.96
C ILE A 475 -35.08 9.37 -15.19
N GLY A 476 -36.42 9.34 -15.05
CA GLY A 476 -37.35 9.06 -16.12
C GLY A 476 -37.82 7.61 -16.17
N HIS A 477 -39.12 7.44 -16.53
CA HIS A 477 -39.73 6.12 -16.71
C HIS A 477 -40.78 6.17 -17.84
N LYS A 478 -40.90 5.04 -18.59
CA LYS A 478 -41.89 4.95 -19.69
C LYS A 478 -43.33 4.85 -19.20
N LYS A 479 -43.55 4.17 -18.07
CA LYS A 479 -44.88 3.84 -17.53
C LYS A 479 -45.27 4.71 -16.34
N TYR A 480 -44.34 5.06 -15.47
CA TYR A 480 -44.58 5.75 -14.21
C TYR A 480 -44.38 7.28 -14.34
N SER A 481 -45.07 8.03 -13.51
CA SER A 481 -45.06 9.51 -13.47
C SER A 481 -45.36 9.98 -12.04
N LEU A 482 -45.42 11.29 -11.81
CA LEU A 482 -45.86 11.85 -10.54
C LEU A 482 -47.24 11.37 -10.11
N ASP A 483 -48.18 11.27 -11.06
CA ASP A 483 -49.56 10.82 -10.79
C ASP A 483 -49.70 9.32 -10.60
N MET A 484 -48.70 8.56 -11.06
CA MET A 484 -48.63 7.12 -10.94
C MET A 484 -47.20 6.68 -10.55
N PRO A 485 -46.80 6.87 -9.27
CA PRO A 485 -45.45 6.62 -8.82
C PRO A 485 -45.08 5.13 -8.82
N ASP A 486 -43.80 4.85 -9.06
CA ASP A 486 -43.27 3.50 -8.94
C ASP A 486 -43.17 3.09 -7.46
N LYS A 487 -44.03 2.15 -7.03
CA LYS A 487 -44.07 1.69 -5.65
C LYS A 487 -42.72 1.08 -5.18
N ARG A 488 -41.90 0.55 -6.10
CA ARG A 488 -40.59 0.02 -5.78
C ARG A 488 -39.64 1.12 -5.29
N VAL A 489 -39.69 2.28 -5.95
CA VAL A 489 -38.92 3.47 -5.54
C VAL A 489 -39.29 3.90 -4.14
N VAL A 490 -40.61 3.93 -3.82
CA VAL A 490 -41.10 4.28 -2.48
C VAL A 490 -40.51 3.33 -1.42
N GLU A 491 -40.49 2.02 -1.68
CA GLU A 491 -39.97 1.05 -0.74
C GLU A 491 -38.44 1.17 -0.56
N ILE A 492 -37.68 1.40 -1.64
CA ILE A 492 -36.23 1.64 -1.57
C ILE A 492 -35.93 2.90 -0.73
N LEU A 493 -36.68 3.97 -0.93
CA LEU A 493 -36.46 5.24 -0.22
C LEU A 493 -36.71 5.14 1.30
N LYS A 494 -37.52 4.17 1.77
CA LYS A 494 -37.73 3.94 3.22
C LYS A 494 -36.40 3.53 3.92
N PHE A 495 -35.48 2.88 3.24
CA PHE A 495 -34.18 2.57 3.83
C PHE A 495 -33.38 3.83 4.16
N SER A 496 -33.51 4.88 3.35
CA SER A 496 -32.83 6.15 3.63
C SER A 496 -33.39 6.85 4.89
N GLU A 497 -34.61 6.53 5.31
CA GLU A 497 -35.24 7.17 6.49
C GLU A 497 -34.51 6.80 7.79
N LYS A 498 -33.81 5.66 7.82
CA LYS A 498 -33.01 5.17 8.94
C LYS A 498 -31.61 5.80 9.02
N LEU A 499 -31.20 6.58 8.02
CA LEU A 499 -29.89 7.19 7.94
C LEU A 499 -29.90 8.61 8.50
N SER A 500 -28.84 9.01 9.17
CA SER A 500 -28.64 10.37 9.68
C SER A 500 -28.23 11.34 8.58
N GLU A 501 -27.42 10.90 7.62
CA GLU A 501 -27.00 11.67 6.47
C GLU A 501 -27.58 11.06 5.17
N LYS A 502 -28.34 11.86 4.44
CA LYS A 502 -29.04 11.47 3.19
C LYS A 502 -28.58 12.31 2.02
N LYS A 503 -27.26 12.51 1.89
CA LYS A 503 -26.71 13.48 0.93
C LYS A 503 -27.06 13.12 -0.50
N PHE A 504 -26.86 11.87 -0.88
CA PHE A 504 -27.10 11.40 -2.25
C PHE A 504 -28.59 11.24 -2.53
N THR A 505 -29.35 10.69 -1.58
CA THR A 505 -30.82 10.59 -1.71
C THR A 505 -31.48 11.98 -1.78
N SER A 506 -31.04 12.94 -0.97
CA SER A 506 -31.55 14.31 -1.02
C SER A 506 -31.22 14.99 -2.34
N PHE A 507 -30.01 14.83 -2.85
CA PHE A 507 -29.63 15.39 -4.14
C PHE A 507 -30.46 14.78 -5.28
N ALA A 508 -30.63 13.46 -5.33
CA ALA A 508 -31.44 12.77 -6.35
C ALA A 508 -32.90 13.23 -6.33
N LYS A 509 -33.49 13.39 -5.13
CA LYS A 509 -34.87 13.93 -4.99
C LYS A 509 -34.99 15.39 -5.45
N ASN A 510 -34.00 16.22 -5.19
CA ASN A 510 -33.98 17.60 -5.67
C ASN A 510 -33.86 17.66 -7.19
N VAL A 511 -33.06 16.76 -7.81
CA VAL A 511 -33.02 16.63 -9.27
C VAL A 511 -34.38 16.19 -9.82
N GLU A 512 -35.03 15.19 -9.21
CA GLU A 512 -36.39 14.75 -9.58
C GLU A 512 -37.39 15.91 -9.56
N LYS A 513 -37.39 16.72 -8.50
CA LYS A 513 -38.29 17.86 -8.39
C LYS A 513 -38.15 18.85 -9.55
N ILE A 514 -36.95 19.06 -10.04
CA ILE A 514 -36.67 19.97 -11.16
C ILE A 514 -37.08 19.32 -12.49
N THR A 515 -36.72 18.05 -12.68
CA THR A 515 -37.01 17.34 -13.94
C THR A 515 -38.51 17.09 -14.13
N THR A 516 -39.24 16.78 -13.06
CA THR A 516 -40.71 16.60 -13.09
C THR A 516 -41.44 17.89 -13.35
N GLY A 517 -40.89 19.05 -12.98
CA GLY A 517 -41.42 20.37 -13.39
C GLY A 517 -41.34 20.60 -14.91
N LYS A 518 -40.46 19.87 -15.63
CA LYS A 518 -40.40 19.91 -17.10
C LYS A 518 -41.34 18.90 -17.74
N LYS A 519 -41.43 17.69 -17.20
CA LYS A 519 -42.25 16.59 -17.70
C LYS A 519 -42.56 15.57 -16.61
N ALA A 520 -43.83 15.27 -16.36
CA ALA A 520 -44.31 14.46 -15.22
C ALA A 520 -43.71 13.04 -15.11
N ASN A 521 -43.24 12.45 -16.19
CA ASN A 521 -42.59 11.12 -16.20
C ASN A 521 -41.06 11.15 -16.01
N LEU A 522 -40.46 12.33 -15.78
CA LEU A 522 -39.05 12.46 -15.46
C LEU A 522 -38.81 12.33 -13.94
N ILE A 523 -39.41 11.31 -13.35
CA ILE A 523 -39.31 10.93 -11.94
C ILE A 523 -37.98 10.20 -11.65
N LEU A 524 -37.61 10.14 -10.37
CA LEU A 524 -36.57 9.23 -9.91
C LEU A 524 -37.01 7.78 -10.15
N ASN A 525 -36.26 7.05 -10.95
CA ASN A 525 -36.58 5.66 -11.25
C ASN A 525 -35.89 4.70 -10.27
N ILE A 526 -36.16 3.39 -10.39
CA ILE A 526 -35.64 2.39 -9.47
C ILE A 526 -34.12 2.33 -9.45
N ASP A 527 -33.45 2.51 -10.59
CA ASP A 527 -31.99 2.49 -10.70
C ASP A 527 -31.38 3.67 -9.95
N GLY A 528 -31.96 4.86 -10.14
CA GLY A 528 -31.54 6.09 -9.45
C GLY A 528 -31.77 6.02 -7.94
N ALA A 529 -32.89 5.45 -7.50
CA ALA A 529 -33.20 5.29 -6.08
C ALA A 529 -32.25 4.32 -5.38
N ILE A 530 -32.00 3.14 -6.00
CA ILE A 530 -31.05 2.16 -5.47
C ILE A 530 -29.66 2.78 -5.38
N ALA A 531 -29.19 3.44 -6.43
CA ALA A 531 -27.88 4.09 -6.46
C ALA A 531 -27.72 5.12 -5.34
N ALA A 532 -28.71 5.99 -5.16
CA ALA A 532 -28.65 7.05 -4.15
C ALA A 532 -28.63 6.50 -2.71
N VAL A 533 -29.56 5.59 -2.39
CA VAL A 533 -29.63 5.00 -1.04
C VAL A 533 -28.40 4.15 -0.73
N LEU A 534 -27.91 3.39 -1.70
CA LEU A 534 -26.71 2.56 -1.53
C LEU A 534 -25.46 3.41 -1.28
N LEU A 535 -25.30 4.53 -1.99
CA LEU A 535 -24.21 5.49 -1.74
C LEU A 535 -24.28 6.08 -0.33
N ASP A 536 -25.49 6.45 0.16
CA ASP A 536 -25.66 6.95 1.52
C ASP A 536 -25.30 5.88 2.56
N ILE A 537 -25.74 4.62 2.40
CA ILE A 537 -25.42 3.51 3.30
C ILE A 537 -23.91 3.22 3.30
N LEU A 538 -23.29 3.13 2.13
CA LEU A 538 -21.85 2.90 2.00
C LEU A 538 -21.03 4.02 2.66
N SER A 539 -21.44 5.26 2.49
CA SER A 539 -20.76 6.41 3.11
C SER A 539 -20.93 6.42 4.63
N GLU A 540 -22.18 6.33 5.13
CA GLU A 540 -22.47 6.47 6.55
C GLU A 540 -22.15 5.22 7.37
N LYS A 541 -22.59 4.03 6.93
CA LYS A 541 -22.49 2.79 7.72
C LYS A 541 -21.22 2.02 7.48
N GLU A 542 -20.69 2.05 6.27
CA GLU A 542 -19.44 1.36 5.92
C GLU A 542 -18.22 2.28 5.98
N GLY A 543 -18.41 3.60 6.03
CA GLY A 543 -17.35 4.60 6.14
C GLY A 543 -16.53 4.77 4.86
N TYR A 544 -17.14 4.58 3.69
CA TYR A 544 -16.47 4.79 2.40
C TYR A 544 -16.25 6.28 2.12
N SER A 545 -15.01 6.62 1.77
CA SER A 545 -14.67 7.95 1.24
C SER A 545 -15.13 8.12 -0.20
N LYS A 546 -15.12 9.37 -0.70
CA LYS A 546 -15.40 9.68 -2.11
C LYS A 546 -14.58 8.82 -3.08
N SER A 547 -13.27 8.68 -2.86
CA SER A 547 -12.41 7.89 -3.73
C SER A 547 -12.77 6.41 -3.74
N GLN A 548 -13.14 5.86 -2.58
CA GLN A 548 -13.57 4.46 -2.47
C GLN A 548 -14.94 4.23 -3.12
N LEU A 549 -15.87 5.18 -3.01
CA LEU A 549 -17.14 5.11 -3.75
C LEU A 549 -16.91 5.15 -5.27
N GLN A 550 -15.99 6.01 -5.73
CA GLN A 550 -15.60 6.03 -7.15
C GLN A 550 -15.00 4.69 -7.60
N GLU A 551 -14.15 4.05 -6.78
CA GLU A 551 -13.61 2.72 -7.09
C GLU A 551 -14.69 1.63 -7.22
N LEU A 552 -15.74 1.69 -6.40
CA LEU A 552 -16.89 0.79 -6.53
C LEU A 552 -17.67 1.02 -7.82
N ILE A 553 -17.83 2.28 -8.23
CA ILE A 553 -18.45 2.65 -9.51
C ILE A 553 -17.60 2.15 -10.68
N ASP A 554 -16.30 2.40 -10.65
CA ASP A 554 -15.36 1.97 -11.71
C ASP A 554 -15.27 0.44 -11.84
N SER A 555 -15.53 -0.31 -10.75
CA SER A 555 -15.59 -1.78 -10.74
C SER A 555 -16.98 -2.36 -11.06
N GLU A 556 -17.96 -1.51 -11.40
CA GLU A 556 -19.35 -1.89 -11.69
C GLU A 556 -20.10 -2.60 -10.54
N PHE A 557 -19.72 -2.35 -9.29
CA PHE A 557 -20.33 -2.95 -8.11
C PHE A 557 -21.84 -2.77 -8.07
N PHE A 558 -22.35 -1.58 -8.43
CA PHE A 558 -23.78 -1.28 -8.42
C PHE A 558 -24.57 -2.12 -9.42
N ASN A 559 -23.98 -2.39 -10.58
CA ASN A 559 -24.60 -3.24 -11.59
C ASN A 559 -24.58 -4.73 -11.19
N ALA A 560 -23.61 -5.17 -10.38
CA ALA A 560 -23.51 -6.58 -9.94
C ALA A 560 -24.76 -7.04 -9.18
N LEU A 561 -25.42 -6.17 -8.41
CA LEU A 561 -26.69 -6.47 -7.73
C LEU A 561 -27.80 -6.77 -8.73
N PHE A 562 -27.90 -5.97 -9.80
CA PHE A 562 -28.88 -6.20 -10.85
C PHE A 562 -28.62 -7.52 -11.59
N VAL A 563 -27.38 -7.77 -12.00
CA VAL A 563 -26.97 -8.98 -12.71
C VAL A 563 -27.30 -10.23 -11.90
N LEU A 564 -26.90 -10.26 -10.61
CA LEU A 564 -27.17 -11.38 -9.71
C LEU A 564 -28.68 -11.64 -9.58
N SER A 565 -29.42 -10.61 -9.27
CA SER A 565 -30.87 -10.70 -9.07
C SER A 565 -31.58 -11.17 -10.36
N ARG A 566 -31.28 -10.55 -11.48
CA ARG A 566 -31.93 -10.85 -12.77
C ARG A 566 -31.61 -12.23 -13.28
N SER A 567 -30.46 -12.81 -12.90
CA SER A 567 -30.13 -14.21 -13.22
C SER A 567 -31.17 -15.19 -12.68
N VAL A 568 -31.74 -14.93 -11.50
CA VAL A 568 -32.79 -15.77 -10.91
C VAL A 568 -34.04 -15.76 -11.78
N GLY A 569 -34.50 -14.59 -12.23
CA GLY A 569 -35.66 -14.46 -13.14
C GLY A 569 -35.44 -15.15 -14.49
N PHE A 570 -34.25 -14.97 -15.07
CA PHE A 570 -33.93 -15.64 -16.35
C PHE A 570 -33.87 -17.15 -16.21
N ILE A 571 -33.29 -17.67 -15.11
CA ILE A 571 -33.35 -19.13 -14.83
C ILE A 571 -34.80 -19.61 -14.70
N ALA A 572 -35.64 -18.84 -13.99
CA ALA A 572 -37.06 -19.18 -13.84
C ALA A 572 -37.76 -19.24 -15.18
N HIS A 573 -37.56 -18.26 -16.06
CA HIS A 573 -38.12 -18.26 -17.42
C HIS A 573 -37.64 -19.44 -18.28
N PHE A 574 -36.35 -19.81 -18.20
CA PHE A 574 -35.83 -21.00 -18.85
C PHE A 574 -36.56 -22.28 -18.39
N LEU A 575 -36.63 -22.47 -17.06
CA LEU A 575 -37.29 -23.65 -16.47
C LEU A 575 -38.78 -23.71 -16.83
N ASP A 576 -39.40 -22.54 -16.91
CA ASP A 576 -40.81 -22.44 -17.28
C ASP A 576 -41.06 -22.87 -18.73
N GLN A 577 -40.24 -22.43 -19.70
CA GLN A 577 -40.33 -22.87 -21.08
C GLN A 577 -40.12 -24.38 -21.22
N LYS A 578 -39.28 -25.00 -20.40
CA LYS A 578 -39.10 -26.47 -20.37
C LYS A 578 -40.32 -27.18 -19.77
N ARG A 579 -40.97 -26.61 -18.73
CA ARG A 579 -42.21 -27.17 -18.15
C ARG A 579 -43.40 -27.09 -19.10
N LEU A 580 -43.49 -26.00 -19.87
CA LEU A 580 -44.55 -25.76 -20.81
C LEU A 580 -44.36 -26.52 -22.12
N ASP A 581 -43.20 -27.13 -22.35
CA ASP A 581 -42.81 -27.83 -23.56
C ASP A 581 -43.03 -26.98 -24.83
N GLU A 582 -42.70 -25.69 -24.74
CA GLU A 582 -42.92 -24.73 -25.82
C GLU A 582 -41.98 -24.98 -26.99
N GLY A 583 -42.54 -25.07 -28.21
CA GLY A 583 -41.80 -25.25 -29.44
C GLY A 583 -40.97 -24.05 -29.88
N LEU A 584 -40.27 -24.20 -31.00
CA LEU A 584 -39.42 -23.16 -31.57
C LEU A 584 -40.18 -21.84 -31.74
N PHE A 585 -39.63 -20.76 -31.20
CA PHE A 585 -40.20 -19.42 -31.38
C PHE A 585 -39.92 -18.89 -32.79
N ARG A 586 -40.95 -18.37 -33.43
CA ARG A 586 -40.87 -17.62 -34.70
C ARG A 586 -41.88 -16.47 -34.62
N LEU A 587 -41.48 -15.31 -35.14
CA LEU A 587 -42.42 -14.21 -35.37
C LEU A 587 -43.28 -14.52 -36.60
N GLU A 588 -44.55 -14.09 -36.56
CA GLU A 588 -45.42 -14.05 -37.75
C GLU A 588 -44.87 -13.01 -38.73
N GLU A 589 -45.05 -13.23 -40.03
CA GLU A 589 -44.50 -12.35 -41.08
C GLU A 589 -45.01 -10.92 -40.97
N ASP A 590 -46.25 -10.71 -40.56
CA ASP A 590 -46.88 -9.40 -40.37
C ASP A 590 -46.36 -8.62 -39.16
N MET A 591 -45.66 -9.30 -38.26
CA MET A 591 -44.98 -8.66 -37.14
C MET A 591 -43.61 -8.05 -37.52
N VAL A 592 -43.14 -8.26 -38.75
CA VAL A 592 -41.86 -7.76 -39.25
C VAL A 592 -42.08 -6.89 -40.48
N ALA A 593 -41.79 -5.63 -40.40
CA ALA A 593 -41.86 -4.71 -41.55
C ALA A 593 -40.49 -4.56 -42.23
N SER A 594 -40.45 -4.84 -43.55
CA SER A 594 -39.35 -4.39 -44.40
C SER A 594 -39.65 -2.97 -44.84
N VAL A 595 -38.76 -2.05 -44.45
CA VAL A 595 -38.93 -0.59 -44.70
C VAL A 595 -37.90 -0.17 -45.73
N GLU A 596 -38.36 0.45 -46.84
CA GLU A 596 -37.50 1.11 -47.81
C GLU A 596 -36.95 2.42 -47.21
N LYS A 597 -35.69 2.75 -47.52
CA LYS A 597 -35.02 3.95 -47.02
C LYS A 597 -35.33 5.16 -47.86
#